data_f67c6e84a5277330ff4968546929287d
#
_entry.id   f67c6e84a5277330ff4968546929287d
#
_cell.length_a   1.000
_cell.length_b   1.000
_cell.length_c   1.000
_cell.angle_alpha   90.00
_cell.angle_beta   90.00
_cell.angle_gamma   90.00
#
_symmetry.space_group_name_H-M   'P 1'
#
loop_
_entity.id
_entity.type
_entity.pdbx_description
1 polymer ?
#
loop_
_entity_poly.entity_id
_entity_poly.type
_entity_poly.pdbx_seq_one_letter_code
_entity_poly.pdbx_strand_id
1 'polypeptide(L)'
;LKKLPKGNNGISFTPREVGEHLVSVKRNGKHIKNSPFKIMVNREDVGDASRVKVDGETLREGRTQQDNTFTVDTKNAGYGGLSLSVEGPSKAEIKCKDNEDGTLEVSYKPTEPGLYIVNLKFADQHIPGSPFAVAVSGEGSTKQTENINRLREAVPITEVGSQCRLTFKMPGISCSDLR
;
A
#
# COMPACT_ATOMS: atom_id res chain seq x y z
N LEU A 1 -17.10 6.58 -3.10
CA LEU A 1 -17.87 7.78 -2.76
C LEU A 1 -17.50 8.21 -1.35
N LYS A 2 -17.02 9.46 -1.16
CA LYS A 2 -16.65 9.99 0.15
C LYS A 2 -17.48 11.24 0.44
N LYS A 3 -18.08 11.31 1.64
CA LYS A 3 -18.73 12.54 2.09
C LYS A 3 -17.67 13.59 2.43
N LEU A 4 -17.79 14.76 1.83
CA LEU A 4 -16.94 15.93 2.07
C LEU A 4 -17.65 16.91 3.01
N PRO A 5 -16.92 17.83 3.65
CA PRO A 5 -17.51 18.93 4.40
C PRO A 5 -18.53 19.71 3.56
N LYS A 6 -19.50 20.33 4.21
CA LYS A 6 -20.61 21.10 3.58
C LYS A 6 -21.59 20.27 2.74
N GLY A 7 -21.71 18.93 3.01
CA GLY A 7 -22.71 18.09 2.33
C GLY A 7 -22.36 17.67 0.91
N ASN A 8 -21.16 17.97 0.44
CA ASN A 8 -20.69 17.54 -0.87
C ASN A 8 -20.28 16.07 -0.88
N ASN A 9 -20.37 15.42 -2.03
CA ASN A 9 -19.89 14.07 -2.25
C ASN A 9 -18.67 14.09 -3.17
N GLY A 10 -17.57 13.52 -2.70
CA GLY A 10 -16.37 13.30 -3.50
C GLY A 10 -16.45 11.94 -4.20
N ILE A 11 -16.12 11.92 -5.47
CA ILE A 11 -16.00 10.71 -6.28
C ILE A 11 -14.54 10.62 -6.70
N SER A 12 -13.88 9.49 -6.43
CA SER A 12 -12.54 9.21 -6.90
C SER A 12 -12.52 7.89 -7.65
N PHE A 13 -11.68 7.80 -8.64
CA PHE A 13 -11.38 6.56 -9.35
C PHE A 13 -9.88 6.52 -9.67
N THR A 14 -9.35 5.32 -9.84
CA THR A 14 -7.96 5.12 -10.25
C THR A 14 -7.95 4.75 -11.73
N PRO A 15 -7.38 5.59 -12.60
CA PRO A 15 -7.32 5.29 -14.02
C PRO A 15 -6.37 4.12 -14.28
N ARG A 16 -6.75 3.24 -15.21
CA ARG A 16 -5.92 2.10 -15.65
C ARG A 16 -5.49 2.21 -17.09
N GLU A 17 -6.12 3.08 -17.85
CA GLU A 17 -5.91 3.27 -19.28
C GLU A 17 -5.81 4.74 -19.61
N VAL A 18 -4.97 5.05 -20.58
CA VAL A 18 -4.80 6.41 -21.14
C VAL A 18 -5.94 6.71 -22.10
N GLY A 19 -6.40 7.95 -22.13
CA GLY A 19 -7.40 8.41 -23.06
C GLY A 19 -8.56 9.14 -22.43
N GLU A 20 -9.61 9.40 -23.22
CA GLU A 20 -10.83 10.05 -22.76
C GLU A 20 -11.72 9.06 -21.99
N HIS A 21 -12.02 9.37 -20.74
CA HIS A 21 -12.95 8.63 -19.90
C HIS A 21 -14.24 9.41 -19.70
N LEU A 22 -15.38 8.73 -19.85
CA LEU A 22 -16.70 9.30 -19.60
C LEU A 22 -17.19 8.85 -18.22
N VAL A 23 -17.22 9.77 -17.26
CA VAL A 23 -17.72 9.51 -15.91
C VAL A 23 -19.19 9.90 -15.80
N SER A 24 -20.06 8.92 -15.73
CA SER A 24 -21.50 9.11 -15.57
C SER A 24 -21.88 9.17 -14.09
N VAL A 25 -22.38 10.30 -13.64
CA VAL A 25 -22.94 10.47 -12.30
C VAL A 25 -24.46 10.56 -12.39
N LYS A 26 -25.12 9.64 -11.70
CA LYS A 26 -26.58 9.55 -11.70
C LYS A 26 -27.15 9.62 -10.28
N ARG A 27 -28.30 10.27 -10.15
CA ARG A 27 -29.12 10.26 -8.93
C ARG A 27 -30.50 9.70 -9.27
N ASN A 28 -30.94 8.67 -8.58
CA ASN A 28 -32.22 7.98 -8.85
C ASN A 28 -32.36 7.57 -10.33
N GLY A 29 -31.28 7.04 -10.92
CA GLY A 29 -31.26 6.58 -12.32
C GLY A 29 -31.12 7.67 -13.39
N LYS A 30 -31.20 8.94 -13.03
CA LYS A 30 -31.08 10.09 -13.95
C LYS A 30 -29.73 10.78 -13.82
N HIS A 31 -29.15 11.20 -14.93
CA HIS A 31 -27.91 11.98 -14.92
C HIS A 31 -28.09 13.29 -14.13
N ILE A 32 -27.13 13.65 -13.32
CA ILE A 32 -27.05 15.00 -12.76
C ILE A 32 -26.63 16.00 -13.83
N LYS A 33 -26.76 17.30 -13.54
CA LYS A 33 -26.35 18.37 -14.44
C LYS A 33 -24.88 18.14 -14.86
N ASN A 34 -24.60 18.31 -16.14
CA ASN A 34 -23.31 18.15 -16.81
C ASN A 34 -22.75 16.71 -16.85
N SER A 35 -23.49 15.69 -16.38
CA SER A 35 -23.12 14.29 -16.55
C SER A 35 -23.55 13.77 -17.92
N PRO A 36 -22.74 12.96 -18.63
CA PRO A 36 -21.42 12.45 -18.26
C PRO A 36 -20.29 13.50 -18.37
N PHE A 37 -19.33 13.39 -17.46
CA PHE A 37 -18.12 14.24 -17.46
C PHE A 37 -17.04 13.60 -18.30
N LYS A 38 -16.39 14.38 -19.16
CA LYS A 38 -15.23 13.96 -19.93
C LYS A 38 -13.96 14.23 -19.13
N ILE A 39 -13.16 13.19 -18.90
CA ILE A 39 -11.89 13.29 -18.20
C ILE A 39 -10.82 12.73 -19.12
N MET A 40 -9.80 13.53 -19.41
CA MET A 40 -8.63 13.08 -20.14
C MET A 40 -7.63 12.50 -19.13
N VAL A 41 -7.27 11.24 -19.33
CA VAL A 41 -6.22 10.54 -18.56
C VAL A 41 -4.96 10.48 -19.40
N ASN A 42 -3.88 11.07 -18.90
CA ASN A 42 -2.59 11.05 -19.54
C ASN A 42 -1.77 9.82 -19.07
N ARG A 43 -0.66 9.55 -19.74
CA ARG A 43 0.21 8.41 -19.39
C ARG A 43 0.81 8.54 -17.99
N GLU A 44 1.04 9.74 -17.53
CA GLU A 44 1.55 10.07 -16.20
C GLU A 44 0.51 9.84 -15.08
N ASP A 45 -0.78 9.82 -15.42
CA ASP A 45 -1.86 9.59 -14.47
C ASP A 45 -2.08 8.11 -14.18
N VAL A 46 -1.67 7.22 -15.09
CA VAL A 46 -1.81 5.77 -14.93
C VAL A 46 -0.72 5.24 -14.01
N GLY A 47 -1.12 4.46 -13.01
CA GLY A 47 -0.22 3.88 -12.04
C GLY A 47 0.81 2.92 -12.67
N ASP A 48 2.08 3.18 -12.40
CA ASP A 48 3.20 2.41 -12.92
C ASP A 48 4.16 2.04 -11.78
N ALA A 49 4.09 0.79 -11.36
CA ALA A 49 4.93 0.28 -10.27
C ALA A 49 6.43 0.38 -10.55
N SER A 50 6.84 0.37 -11.82
CA SER A 50 8.26 0.46 -12.20
C SER A 50 8.90 1.81 -11.85
N ARG A 51 8.09 2.84 -11.62
CA ARG A 51 8.54 4.18 -11.24
C ARG A 51 8.57 4.42 -9.74
N VAL A 52 8.08 3.49 -8.94
CA VAL A 52 8.19 3.55 -7.49
C VAL A 52 9.63 3.30 -7.08
N LYS A 53 10.14 4.12 -6.18
CA LYS A 53 11.46 3.94 -5.59
C LYS A 53 11.34 3.61 -4.11
N VAL A 54 12.24 2.81 -3.61
CA VAL A 54 12.35 2.50 -2.19
C VAL A 54 13.76 2.79 -1.71
N ASP A 55 13.86 3.29 -0.48
CA ASP A 55 15.12 3.54 0.20
C ASP A 55 15.03 3.03 1.63
N GLY A 56 15.99 2.24 2.03
CA GLY A 56 16.11 1.70 3.38
C GLY A 56 16.86 0.38 3.41
N GLU A 57 17.91 0.32 4.23
CA GLU A 57 18.69 -0.90 4.48
C GLU A 57 17.82 -1.99 5.13
N THR A 58 16.75 -1.59 5.80
CA THR A 58 15.81 -2.48 6.49
C THR A 58 14.99 -3.39 5.55
N LEU A 59 15.09 -3.18 4.24
CA LEU A 59 14.60 -4.13 3.22
C LEU A 59 15.60 -5.25 2.88
N ARG A 60 16.76 -5.26 3.53
CA ARG A 60 17.78 -6.32 3.43
C ARG A 60 18.04 -6.97 4.77
N GLU A 61 18.22 -6.15 5.80
CA GLU A 61 18.53 -6.59 7.15
C GLU A 61 17.59 -5.88 8.13
N GLY A 62 16.96 -6.64 8.99
CA GLY A 62 16.07 -6.14 10.03
C GLY A 62 16.46 -6.64 11.42
N ARG A 63 15.81 -6.09 12.43
CA ARG A 63 15.97 -6.52 13.82
C ARG A 63 14.64 -6.75 14.50
N THR A 64 14.61 -7.74 15.39
CA THR A 64 13.45 -8.03 16.22
C THR A 64 13.20 -6.92 17.26
N GLN A 65 11.95 -6.79 17.70
CA GLN A 65 11.50 -5.92 18.79
C GLN A 65 11.70 -4.42 18.56
N GLN A 66 12.10 -4.02 17.35
CA GLN A 66 12.22 -2.60 16.97
C GLN A 66 11.57 -2.31 15.62
N ASP A 67 11.25 -1.05 15.39
CA ASP A 67 10.69 -0.60 14.13
C ASP A 67 11.81 -0.58 13.07
N ASN A 68 11.64 -1.36 12.01
CA ASN A 68 12.52 -1.38 10.84
C ASN A 68 11.87 -0.50 9.78
N THR A 69 12.41 0.68 9.56
CA THR A 69 11.79 1.74 8.75
C THR A 69 12.44 1.86 7.38
N PHE A 70 11.63 2.04 6.35
CA PHE A 70 12.06 2.37 5.00
C PHE A 70 11.09 3.37 4.35
N THR A 71 11.55 4.05 3.32
CA THR A 71 10.78 5.07 2.60
C THR A 71 10.39 4.58 1.22
N VAL A 72 9.14 4.83 0.83
CA VAL A 72 8.60 4.55 -0.50
C VAL A 72 8.28 5.87 -1.19
N ASP A 73 8.89 6.13 -2.33
CA ASP A 73 8.64 7.32 -3.16
C ASP A 73 7.75 6.95 -4.34
N THR A 74 6.57 7.55 -4.39
CA THR A 74 5.56 7.34 -5.44
C THR A 74 5.29 8.58 -6.28
N LYS A 75 6.07 9.66 -6.11
CA LYS A 75 5.86 10.98 -6.76
C LYS A 75 5.65 10.88 -8.27
N ASN A 76 6.38 10.00 -8.92
CA ASN A 76 6.38 9.85 -10.37
C ASN A 76 5.68 8.57 -10.85
N ALA A 77 4.99 7.87 -9.95
CA ALA A 77 4.40 6.56 -10.25
C ALA A 77 2.95 6.62 -10.76
N GLY A 78 2.37 7.82 -10.88
CA GLY A 78 0.97 7.99 -11.26
C GLY A 78 0.02 7.66 -10.11
N TYR A 79 -1.26 7.46 -10.42
CA TYR A 79 -2.27 7.17 -9.42
C TYR A 79 -2.42 5.66 -9.22
N GLY A 80 -2.31 5.22 -7.98
CA GLY A 80 -2.43 3.81 -7.63
C GLY A 80 -2.54 3.61 -6.13
N GLY A 81 -2.89 2.39 -5.72
CA GLY A 81 -2.82 1.97 -4.33
C GLY A 81 -1.49 1.26 -4.07
N LEU A 82 -0.86 1.57 -2.93
CA LEU A 82 0.26 0.80 -2.41
C LEU A 82 -0.29 -0.31 -1.51
N SER A 83 0.17 -1.54 -1.71
CA SER A 83 -0.09 -2.65 -0.81
C SER A 83 1.22 -3.26 -0.33
N LEU A 84 1.25 -3.57 0.96
CA LEU A 84 2.39 -4.15 1.63
C LEU A 84 1.95 -5.39 2.38
N SER A 85 2.69 -6.48 2.25
CA SER A 85 2.61 -7.63 3.15
C SER A 85 3.99 -8.05 3.62
N VAL A 86 4.07 -8.49 4.87
CA VAL A 86 5.28 -9.01 5.50
C VAL A 86 4.96 -10.43 5.99
N GLU A 87 5.66 -11.40 5.44
CA GLU A 87 5.49 -12.82 5.74
C GLU A 87 6.79 -13.36 6.33
N GLY A 88 6.70 -14.17 7.39
CA GLY A 88 7.89 -14.68 8.05
C GLY A 88 7.59 -15.54 9.29
N PRO A 89 8.59 -15.84 10.11
CA PRO A 89 8.45 -16.66 11.31
C PRO A 89 7.43 -16.15 12.33
N SER A 90 7.19 -14.85 12.36
CA SER A 90 6.17 -14.25 13.22
C SER A 90 5.39 -13.17 12.47
N LYS A 91 4.20 -12.85 12.98
CA LYS A 91 3.43 -11.71 12.51
C LYS A 91 4.17 -10.42 12.88
N ALA A 92 4.42 -9.57 11.90
CA ALA A 92 5.00 -8.25 12.12
C ALA A 92 3.91 -7.18 12.26
N GLU A 93 4.08 -6.28 13.21
CA GLU A 93 3.28 -5.06 13.28
C GLU A 93 3.75 -4.11 12.16
N ILE A 94 2.82 -3.62 11.35
CA ILE A 94 3.11 -2.70 10.24
C ILE A 94 2.50 -1.33 10.54
N LYS A 95 3.30 -0.30 10.39
CA LYS A 95 2.87 1.11 10.45
C LYS A 95 3.23 1.80 9.15
N CYS A 96 2.30 2.58 8.64
CA CYS A 96 2.51 3.38 7.43
C CYS A 96 2.09 4.82 7.70
N LYS A 97 2.96 5.75 7.35
CA LYS A 97 2.74 7.17 7.48
C LYS A 97 2.88 7.82 6.11
N ASP A 98 1.84 8.51 5.67
CA ASP A 98 1.88 9.35 4.48
C ASP A 98 2.50 10.70 4.84
N ASN A 99 3.56 11.09 4.17
CA ASN A 99 4.23 12.36 4.38
C ASN A 99 3.58 13.52 3.59
N GLU A 100 2.50 13.24 2.85
CA GLU A 100 1.75 14.21 2.03
C GLU A 100 2.57 14.88 0.92
N ASP A 101 3.82 14.47 0.72
CA ASP A 101 4.74 14.95 -0.32
C ASP A 101 4.94 13.93 -1.45
N GLY A 102 4.15 12.84 -1.46
CA GLY A 102 4.28 11.71 -2.39
C GLY A 102 5.27 10.65 -1.94
N THR A 103 5.78 10.76 -0.70
CA THR A 103 6.54 9.70 -0.03
C THR A 103 5.77 9.11 1.14
N LEU A 104 6.06 7.85 1.43
CA LEU A 104 5.51 7.16 2.61
C LEU A 104 6.67 6.62 3.44
N GLU A 105 6.55 6.81 4.73
CA GLU A 105 7.38 6.13 5.71
C GLU A 105 6.66 4.85 6.14
N VAL A 106 7.32 3.73 5.96
CA VAL A 106 6.80 2.40 6.31
C VAL A 106 7.72 1.79 7.33
N SER A 107 7.15 1.25 8.41
CA SER A 107 7.89 0.45 9.38
C SER A 107 7.21 -0.89 9.63
N TYR A 108 8.01 -1.90 9.90
CA TYR A 108 7.56 -3.20 10.35
C TYR A 108 8.35 -3.65 11.58
N LYS A 109 7.67 -4.27 12.53
CA LYS A 109 8.25 -4.73 13.79
C LYS A 109 8.03 -6.23 13.96
N PRO A 110 9.03 -7.05 13.59
CA PRO A 110 8.97 -8.49 13.80
C PRO A 110 9.32 -8.84 15.25
N THR A 111 8.79 -9.96 15.75
CA THR A 111 9.06 -10.45 17.10
C THR A 111 10.03 -11.63 17.15
N GLU A 112 10.18 -12.37 16.04
CA GLU A 112 11.07 -13.52 15.94
C GLU A 112 12.16 -13.28 14.88
N PRO A 113 13.38 -13.79 15.10
CA PRO A 113 14.43 -13.74 14.08
C PRO A 113 14.16 -14.75 12.97
N GLY A 114 14.72 -14.49 11.80
CA GLY A 114 14.64 -15.38 10.65
C GLY A 114 14.47 -14.63 9.34
N LEU A 115 14.10 -15.36 8.29
CA LEU A 115 13.87 -14.78 6.96
C LEU A 115 12.43 -14.30 6.84
N TYR A 116 12.28 -13.04 6.46
CA TYR A 116 10.99 -12.42 6.15
C TYR A 116 10.93 -12.04 4.68
N ILE A 117 9.75 -12.16 4.10
CA ILE A 117 9.46 -11.74 2.73
C ILE A 117 8.57 -10.51 2.79
N VAL A 118 9.07 -9.40 2.28
CA VAL A 118 8.34 -8.14 2.19
C VAL A 118 7.86 -7.96 0.76
N ASN A 119 6.55 -8.08 0.56
CA ASN A 119 5.91 -7.85 -0.73
C ASN A 119 5.41 -6.41 -0.79
N LEU A 120 5.89 -5.65 -1.75
CA LEU A 120 5.46 -4.29 -2.01
C LEU A 120 4.90 -4.18 -3.43
N LYS A 121 3.63 -3.80 -3.54
CA LYS A 121 2.94 -3.64 -4.83
C LYS A 121 2.35 -2.26 -4.95
N PHE A 122 2.44 -1.68 -6.12
CA PHE A 122 1.78 -0.45 -6.50
C PHE A 122 0.92 -0.69 -7.73
N ALA A 123 -0.34 -0.21 -7.71
CA ALA A 123 -1.33 -0.50 -8.75
C ALA A 123 -1.44 -2.00 -9.07
N ASP A 124 -1.44 -2.85 -8.02
CA ASP A 124 -1.49 -4.32 -8.06
C ASP A 124 -0.28 -5.01 -8.72
N GLN A 125 0.80 -4.29 -9.01
CA GLN A 125 2.04 -4.83 -9.57
C GLN A 125 3.21 -4.67 -8.60
N HIS A 126 4.11 -5.66 -8.55
CA HIS A 126 5.34 -5.56 -7.75
C HIS A 126 6.19 -4.37 -8.19
N ILE A 127 6.67 -3.60 -7.24
CA ILE A 127 7.67 -2.56 -7.48
C ILE A 127 9.04 -3.18 -7.76
N PRO A 128 10.01 -2.43 -8.33
CA PRO A 128 11.36 -2.94 -8.54
C PRO A 128 11.98 -3.45 -7.24
N GLY A 129 12.51 -4.67 -7.28
CA GLY A 129 13.10 -5.37 -6.15
C GLY A 129 12.13 -6.17 -5.27
N SER A 130 10.82 -5.96 -5.38
CA SER A 130 9.82 -6.74 -4.66
C SER A 130 9.58 -8.10 -5.35
N PRO A 131 9.46 -9.20 -4.59
CA PRO A 131 9.53 -9.32 -3.14
C PRO A 131 10.95 -9.19 -2.58
N PHE A 132 11.08 -8.52 -1.42
CA PHE A 132 12.36 -8.38 -0.72
C PHE A 132 12.53 -9.50 0.29
N ALA A 133 13.69 -10.18 0.27
CA ALA A 133 14.07 -11.14 1.28
C ALA A 133 14.88 -10.44 2.36
N VAL A 134 14.34 -10.37 3.57
CA VAL A 134 14.93 -9.63 4.69
C VAL A 134 15.42 -10.61 5.76
N ALA A 135 16.70 -10.55 6.08
CA ALA A 135 17.27 -11.29 7.19
C ALA A 135 17.03 -10.51 8.49
N VAL A 136 16.18 -11.02 9.35
CA VAL A 136 15.90 -10.43 10.66
C VAL A 136 16.72 -11.13 11.73
N SER A 137 17.52 -10.37 12.46
CA SER A 137 18.35 -10.81 13.59
C SER A 137 17.84 -10.25 14.92
N GLY A 138 18.26 -10.81 16.02
CA GLY A 138 17.90 -10.38 17.36
C GLY A 138 17.34 -11.50 18.21
N GLU A 139 16.82 -11.15 19.39
CA GLU A 139 16.24 -12.13 20.30
C GLU A 139 14.77 -12.39 19.93
N GLY A 140 14.36 -13.65 20.01
CA GLY A 140 12.98 -14.08 19.85
C GLY A 140 12.17 -13.89 21.13
N SER A 141 10.85 -14.01 21.01
CA SER A 141 9.95 -14.04 22.17
C SER A 141 10.08 -15.40 22.88
N THR A 142 10.54 -15.40 24.13
CA THR A 142 10.74 -16.63 24.95
C THR A 142 9.50 -17.49 25.07
N LYS A 143 8.31 -16.90 25.04
CA LYS A 143 7.04 -17.64 25.10
C LYS A 143 6.68 -18.36 23.80
N GLN A 144 7.14 -17.88 22.65
CA GLN A 144 6.90 -18.52 21.36
C GLN A 144 7.95 -19.59 21.04
N THR A 145 9.17 -19.44 21.53
CA THR A 145 10.25 -20.43 21.35
C THR A 145 9.90 -21.77 22.01
N GLU A 146 9.27 -21.75 23.19
CA GLU A 146 8.78 -22.97 23.83
C GLU A 146 7.65 -23.65 23.04
N ASN A 147 6.74 -22.88 22.44
CA ASN A 147 5.67 -23.43 21.61
C ASN A 147 6.17 -24.00 20.27
N ILE A 148 7.18 -23.38 19.65
CA ILE A 148 7.78 -23.88 18.40
C ILE A 148 8.52 -25.20 18.65
N ASN A 149 9.18 -25.37 19.78
CA ASN A 149 9.83 -26.63 20.14
C ASN A 149 8.83 -27.77 20.43
N ARG A 150 7.60 -27.46 20.84
CA ARG A 150 6.52 -28.45 21.03
C ARG A 150 5.75 -28.74 19.73
N LEU A 151 5.74 -27.83 18.75
CA LEU A 151 5.01 -27.95 17.48
C LEU A 151 5.86 -28.48 16.32
N ARG A 152 7.00 -29.13 16.59
CA ARG A 152 7.79 -29.81 15.55
C ARG A 152 7.13 -31.08 14.99
N GLU A 153 5.93 -31.44 15.44
CA GLU A 153 5.08 -32.42 14.77
C GLU A 153 4.07 -31.68 13.86
N ALA A 154 4.41 -31.68 12.57
CA ALA A 154 3.55 -31.54 11.41
C ALA A 154 2.24 -30.72 11.58
N VAL A 155 2.35 -29.42 11.77
CA VAL A 155 1.22 -28.52 11.46
C VAL A 155 1.50 -27.89 10.08
N PRO A 156 0.56 -27.92 9.14
CA PRO A 156 0.73 -27.22 7.86
C PRO A 156 1.04 -25.75 8.17
N ILE A 157 2.06 -25.23 7.50
CA ILE A 157 2.49 -23.83 7.63
C ILE A 157 1.30 -22.94 7.31
N THR A 158 0.66 -22.46 8.36
CA THR A 158 -0.35 -21.41 8.21
C THR A 158 0.41 -20.14 7.91
N GLU A 159 0.15 -19.53 6.78
CA GLU A 159 0.78 -18.28 6.38
C GLU A 159 0.55 -17.22 7.46
N VAL A 160 1.61 -16.81 8.13
CA VAL A 160 1.58 -15.74 9.13
C VAL A 160 2.00 -14.46 8.42
N GLY A 161 1.03 -13.62 8.08
CA GLY A 161 1.25 -12.40 7.33
C GLY A 161 0.58 -11.19 7.97
N SER A 162 1.16 -10.02 7.74
CA SER A 162 0.57 -8.72 8.04
C SER A 162 0.45 -7.91 6.77
N GLN A 163 -0.69 -7.23 6.59
CA GLN A 163 -0.96 -6.45 5.40
C GLN A 163 -1.33 -5.01 5.77
N CYS A 164 -0.79 -4.08 5.01
CA CYS A 164 -1.20 -2.68 5.01
C CYS A 164 -1.60 -2.28 3.59
N ARG A 165 -2.76 -1.68 3.43
CA ARG A 165 -3.22 -1.14 2.15
C ARG A 165 -3.46 0.35 2.30
N LEU A 166 -2.71 1.14 1.55
CA LEU A 166 -2.87 2.58 1.46
C LEU A 166 -3.44 2.95 0.09
N THR A 167 -4.47 3.76 0.10
CA THR A 167 -5.04 4.34 -1.12
C THR A 167 -4.74 5.83 -1.10
N PHE A 168 -3.95 6.29 -2.06
CA PHE A 168 -3.62 7.71 -2.19
C PHE A 168 -4.86 8.51 -2.55
N LYS A 169 -5.02 9.66 -1.88
CA LYS A 169 -5.98 10.66 -2.34
C LYS A 169 -5.46 11.24 -3.65
N MET A 170 -6.22 11.08 -4.71
CA MET A 170 -6.03 11.95 -5.87
C MET A 170 -6.17 13.40 -5.42
N PRO A 171 -5.36 14.35 -5.91
CA PRO A 171 -5.70 15.76 -5.84
C PRO A 171 -7.06 15.91 -6.50
N GLY A 172 -8.10 16.04 -5.67
CA GLY A 172 -9.47 16.04 -6.16
C GLY A 172 -9.71 17.25 -7.02
N ILE A 173 -10.29 17.06 -8.19
CA ILE A 173 -11.04 18.13 -8.85
C ILE A 173 -12.12 18.55 -7.84
N SER A 174 -11.97 19.72 -7.26
CA SER A 174 -12.95 20.26 -6.32
C SER A 174 -14.27 20.40 -7.06
N CYS A 175 -15.37 19.94 -6.46
CA CYS A 175 -16.70 20.16 -7.02
C CYS A 175 -17.06 21.65 -7.19
N SER A 176 -16.24 22.58 -6.72
CA SER A 176 -16.34 24.01 -6.96
C SER A 176 -15.97 24.42 -8.39
N ASP A 177 -15.18 23.59 -9.10
CA ASP A 177 -14.75 23.85 -10.48
C ASP A 177 -15.75 23.32 -11.52
N LEU A 178 -16.82 22.67 -11.06
CA LEU A 178 -17.91 22.17 -11.88
C LEU A 178 -19.12 23.13 -11.85
N ARG A 179 -18.88 24.40 -12.16
CA ARG A 179 -19.98 25.36 -12.39
C ARG A 179 -20.40 25.41 -13.85
#